data_67ab31386171303e952c8116d09f9d5a
#
_entry.id   67ab31386171303e952c8116d09f9d5a
#
_cell.length_a   1.000
_cell.length_b   1.000
_cell.length_c   1.000
_cell.angle_alpha   90.00
_cell.angle_beta   90.00
_cell.angle_gamma   90.00
#
_symmetry.space_group_name_H-M   'P 1'
#
loop_
_entity.id
_entity.type
_entity.pdbx_description
1 polymer ?
#
loop_
_entity_poly.entity_id
_entity_poly.type
_entity_poly.pdbx_seq_one_letter_code
_entity_poly.pdbx_strand_id
1 'polypeptide(L)'
;MSKAKVVYFYDHDVGNFHYGPGHPMKPHRLAVTHSLVLNYGLQKKMKVFRPYIASSHDMTRFHSEEYIEFLQRVTPQNIQVSSLHFCI
;
A
#
# COMPACT_ATOMS: atom_id res chain seq x y z
N MET A 1 15.86 -28.44 14.50
CA MET A 1 15.42 -27.05 14.61
C MET A 1 14.55 -26.69 13.40
N SER A 2 13.31 -26.34 13.65
CA SER A 2 12.42 -25.99 12.55
C SER A 2 12.72 -24.55 12.09
N LYS A 3 12.80 -24.36 10.80
CA LYS A 3 12.95 -23.03 10.22
C LYS A 3 11.57 -22.34 10.22
N ALA A 4 11.55 -21.08 10.57
CA ALA A 4 10.33 -20.29 10.46
C ALA A 4 9.90 -20.22 8.99
N LYS A 5 8.60 -20.37 8.75
CA LYS A 5 8.06 -20.22 7.41
C LYS A 5 7.92 -18.73 7.10
N VAL A 6 8.26 -18.37 5.88
CA VAL A 6 8.12 -17.00 5.40
C VAL A 6 6.93 -16.96 4.45
N VAL A 7 6.06 -16.00 4.67
CA VAL A 7 4.88 -15.78 3.83
C VAL A 7 5.05 -14.44 3.13
N TYR A 8 4.77 -14.42 1.85
CA TYR A 8 4.99 -13.25 1.01
C TYR A 8 3.67 -12.87 0.32
N PHE A 9 3.21 -11.68 0.63
CA PHE A 9 1.99 -11.15 0.01
C PHE A 9 2.37 -10.08 -1.00
N TYR A 10 1.85 -10.18 -2.20
CA TYR A 10 2.13 -9.19 -3.23
C TYR A 10 0.94 -9.01 -4.17
N ASP A 11 0.66 -7.75 -4.50
CA ASP A 11 -0.32 -7.37 -5.51
C ASP A 11 0.39 -6.47 -6.52
N HIS A 12 0.17 -6.72 -7.80
CA HIS A 12 0.83 -5.98 -8.87
C HIS A 12 0.51 -4.48 -8.86
N ASP A 13 -0.62 -4.10 -8.31
CA ASP A 13 -1.04 -2.70 -8.30
C ASP A 13 -0.28 -1.84 -7.29
N VAL A 14 0.33 -2.44 -6.27
CA VAL A 14 0.95 -1.64 -5.20
C VAL A 14 2.11 -0.77 -5.69
N GLY A 15 2.77 -1.16 -6.78
CA GLY A 15 3.88 -0.40 -7.33
C GLY A 15 3.50 0.55 -8.47
N ASN A 16 2.21 0.66 -8.79
CA ASN A 16 1.77 1.40 -9.97
C ASN A 16 1.35 2.84 -9.70
N PHE A 17 1.52 3.32 -8.47
CA PHE A 17 1.13 4.67 -8.12
C PHE A 17 2.31 5.63 -8.22
N HIS A 18 2.06 6.82 -8.73
CA HIS A 18 3.09 7.84 -8.91
C HIS A 18 2.61 9.15 -8.30
N TYR A 19 3.38 9.68 -7.37
CA TYR A 19 2.99 10.88 -6.63
C TYR A 19 3.58 12.18 -7.17
N GLY A 20 4.32 12.10 -8.27
CA GLY A 20 4.87 13.25 -8.92
C GLY A 20 6.40 13.29 -8.87
N PRO A 21 7.03 14.07 -9.77
CA PRO A 21 8.48 14.19 -9.81
C PRO A 21 9.02 14.78 -8.50
N GLY A 22 10.09 14.19 -7.99
CA GLY A 22 10.71 14.67 -6.76
C GLY A 22 10.00 14.31 -5.48
N HIS A 23 8.85 13.62 -5.55
CA HIS A 23 8.16 13.17 -4.35
C HIS A 23 8.98 12.08 -3.65
N PRO A 24 9.18 12.16 -2.33
CA PRO A 24 10.01 11.19 -1.61
C PRO A 24 9.40 9.79 -1.55
N MET A 25 8.05 9.68 -1.54
CA MET A 25 7.40 8.39 -1.56
C MET A 25 7.27 7.90 -2.99
N LYS A 26 7.89 6.76 -3.27
CA LYS A 26 7.88 6.18 -4.62
C LYS A 26 7.44 4.72 -4.56
N PRO A 27 6.16 4.45 -4.76
CA PRO A 27 5.67 3.06 -4.72
C PRO A 27 6.32 2.14 -5.74
N HIS A 28 6.90 2.70 -6.80
CA HIS A 28 7.64 1.90 -7.79
C HIS A 28 8.73 1.02 -7.15
N ARG A 29 9.30 1.46 -6.02
CA ARG A 29 10.29 0.65 -5.30
C ARG A 29 9.76 -0.74 -4.94
N LEU A 30 8.45 -0.85 -4.73
CA LEU A 30 7.83 -2.14 -4.41
C LEU A 30 7.87 -3.09 -5.61
N ALA A 31 7.63 -2.56 -6.81
CA ALA A 31 7.72 -3.35 -8.03
C ALA A 31 9.16 -3.79 -8.30
N VAL A 32 10.12 -2.91 -8.05
CA VAL A 32 11.54 -3.23 -8.20
C VAL A 32 11.96 -4.33 -7.22
N THR A 33 11.56 -4.21 -5.97
CA THR A 33 11.85 -5.21 -4.94
C THR A 33 11.26 -6.57 -5.33
N HIS A 34 10.01 -6.57 -5.78
CA HIS A 34 9.37 -7.81 -6.21
C HIS A 34 10.11 -8.45 -7.38
N SER A 35 10.54 -7.64 -8.34
CA SER A 35 11.33 -8.12 -9.47
C SER A 35 12.61 -8.79 -9.02
N LEU A 36 13.30 -8.21 -8.03
CA LEU A 36 14.50 -8.81 -7.46
C LEU A 36 14.20 -10.12 -6.77
N VAL A 37 13.10 -10.18 -6.01
CA VAL A 37 12.69 -11.41 -5.34
C VAL A 37 12.50 -12.52 -6.35
N LEU A 38 11.82 -12.24 -7.47
CA LEU A 38 11.57 -13.23 -8.51
C LEU A 38 12.87 -13.66 -9.21
N ASN A 39 13.72 -12.70 -9.53
CA ASN A 39 14.96 -12.98 -10.25
C ASN A 39 15.95 -13.79 -9.42
N TYR A 40 15.97 -13.60 -8.11
CA TYR A 40 16.80 -14.42 -7.23
C TYR A 40 16.14 -15.74 -6.85
N GLY A 41 14.92 -15.99 -7.28
CA GLY A 41 14.22 -17.23 -7.00
C GLY A 41 13.78 -17.37 -5.56
N LEU A 42 13.69 -16.27 -4.80
CA LEU A 42 13.34 -16.32 -3.38
C LEU A 42 11.90 -16.78 -3.17
N GLN A 43 11.01 -16.54 -4.13
CA GLN A 43 9.62 -16.97 -4.03
C GLN A 43 9.49 -18.49 -3.94
N LYS A 44 10.48 -19.23 -4.42
CA LYS A 44 10.48 -20.69 -4.33
C LYS A 44 10.69 -21.19 -2.92
N LYS A 45 11.22 -20.35 -2.04
CA LYS A 45 11.50 -20.68 -0.65
C LYS A 45 10.44 -20.11 0.29
N MET A 46 9.43 -19.45 -0.23
CA MET A 46 8.39 -18.80 0.53
C MET A 46 7.02 -19.26 0.05
N LYS A 47 6.00 -19.05 0.86
CA LYS A 47 4.62 -19.18 0.42
C LYS A 47 4.15 -17.83 -0.08
N VAL A 48 3.76 -17.76 -1.35
CA VAL A 48 3.33 -16.51 -1.98
C VAL A 48 1.81 -16.51 -2.05
N PHE A 49 1.21 -15.45 -1.53
CA PHE A 49 -0.23 -15.28 -1.51
C PHE A 49 -0.62 -13.94 -2.09
N ARG A 50 -1.82 -13.89 -2.65
CA ARG A 50 -2.43 -12.65 -3.06
C ARG A 50 -3.13 -12.03 -1.85
N PRO A 51 -2.88 -10.74 -1.53
CA PRO A 51 -3.58 -10.11 -0.41
C PRO A 51 -5.04 -9.86 -0.77
N TYR A 52 -5.90 -9.83 0.26
CA TYR A 52 -7.25 -9.35 0.04
C TYR A 52 -7.26 -7.82 0.13
N ILE A 53 -8.26 -7.22 -0.50
CA ILE A 53 -8.38 -5.77 -0.50
C ILE A 53 -9.03 -5.34 0.82
N ALA A 54 -8.34 -4.46 1.56
CA ALA A 54 -8.85 -3.98 2.84
C ALA A 54 -10.11 -3.13 2.63
N SER A 55 -11.11 -3.35 3.49
CA SER A 55 -12.32 -2.55 3.49
C SER A 55 -12.11 -1.29 4.34
N SER A 56 -13.06 -0.34 4.23
CA SER A 56 -13.07 0.83 5.11
C SER A 56 -13.09 0.42 6.57
N HIS A 57 -13.86 -0.62 6.89
CA HIS A 57 -13.94 -1.11 8.27
C HIS A 57 -12.59 -1.62 8.76
N ASP A 58 -11.86 -2.34 7.92
CA ASP A 58 -10.52 -2.82 8.28
C ASP A 58 -9.59 -1.66 8.63
N MET A 59 -9.66 -0.59 7.85
CA MET A 59 -8.80 0.57 8.04
C MET A 59 -9.17 1.36 9.29
N THR A 60 -10.45 1.38 9.68
CA THR A 60 -10.90 2.09 10.87
C THR A 60 -10.56 1.37 12.18
N ARG A 61 -9.98 0.20 12.11
CA ARG A 61 -9.45 -0.46 13.31
C ARG A 61 -8.27 0.32 13.90
N PHE A 62 -7.63 1.14 13.09
CA PHE A 62 -6.52 1.99 13.54
C PHE A 62 -6.81 3.45 13.27
N HIS A 63 -7.24 3.77 12.06
CA HIS A 63 -7.52 5.15 11.67
C HIS A 63 -8.92 5.57 12.05
N SER A 64 -9.13 6.88 12.26
CA SER A 64 -10.47 7.40 12.53
C SER A 64 -11.37 7.26 11.31
N GLU A 65 -12.67 7.15 11.55
CA GLU A 65 -13.65 7.08 10.47
C GLU A 65 -13.61 8.35 9.61
N GLU A 66 -13.43 9.51 10.23
CA GLU A 66 -13.34 10.78 9.52
C GLU A 66 -12.19 10.78 8.52
N TYR A 67 -11.04 10.26 8.92
CA TYR A 67 -9.88 10.21 8.05
C TYR A 67 -10.12 9.29 6.86
N ILE A 68 -10.69 8.11 7.09
CA ILE A 68 -10.97 7.16 6.02
C ILE A 68 -12.02 7.70 5.06
N GLU A 69 -13.08 8.34 5.57
CA GLU A 69 -14.06 9.00 4.72
C GLU A 69 -13.45 10.11 3.88
N PHE A 70 -12.54 10.88 4.47
CA PHE A 70 -11.83 11.93 3.75
C PHE A 70 -11.05 11.33 2.57
N LEU A 71 -10.31 10.25 2.81
CA LEU A 71 -9.53 9.62 1.76
C LEU A 71 -10.40 9.06 0.63
N GLN A 72 -11.60 8.58 0.95
CA GLN A 72 -12.52 8.07 -0.05
C GLN A 72 -13.08 9.16 -0.95
N ARG A 73 -13.18 10.39 -0.44
CA ARG A 73 -13.82 11.50 -1.15
C ARG A 73 -12.85 12.50 -1.74
N VAL A 74 -11.60 12.47 -1.31
CA VAL A 74 -10.63 13.46 -1.74
C VAL A 74 -10.32 13.34 -3.21
N THR A 75 -10.31 14.48 -3.90
CA THR A 75 -9.92 14.59 -5.31
C THR A 75 -9.00 15.80 -5.44
N PRO A 76 -8.25 15.92 -6.56
CA PRO A 76 -7.43 17.12 -6.76
C PRO A 76 -8.22 18.42 -6.71
N GLN A 77 -9.52 18.36 -7.06
CA GLN A 77 -10.37 19.54 -7.09
C GLN A 77 -10.83 19.98 -5.69
N ASN A 78 -10.98 19.04 -4.76
CA ASN A 78 -11.55 19.35 -3.45
C ASN A 78 -10.56 19.22 -2.29
N ILE A 79 -9.31 18.88 -2.57
CA ILE A 79 -8.34 18.54 -1.52
C ILE A 79 -8.08 19.72 -0.58
N GLN A 80 -8.06 20.96 -1.07
CA GLN A 80 -7.82 22.13 -0.24
C GLN A 80 -8.99 22.38 0.70
N VAL A 81 -10.22 22.28 0.19
CA VAL A 81 -11.42 22.47 1.00
C VAL A 81 -11.51 21.37 2.06
N SER A 82 -11.27 20.14 1.66
CA SER A 82 -11.32 18.99 2.56
C SER A 82 -10.27 19.08 3.65
N SER A 83 -9.05 19.51 3.32
CA SER A 83 -7.97 19.60 4.30
C SER A 83 -8.21 20.69 5.34
N LEU A 84 -9.05 21.69 5.06
CA LEU A 84 -9.44 22.67 6.06
C LEU A 84 -10.24 22.05 7.19
N HIS A 85 -11.01 21.00 6.91
CA HIS A 85 -11.75 20.27 7.94
C HIS A 85 -10.85 19.39 8.79
N PHE A 86 -9.69 19.02 8.25
CA PHE A 86 -8.70 18.20 8.93
C PHE A 86 -7.48 19.02 9.31
N CYS A 87 -7.69 20.31 9.59
CA CYS A 87 -6.62 21.16 10.05
C CYS A 87 -6.01 20.61 11.31
N ILE A 88 -4.94 19.96 11.10
CA ILE A 88 -4.23 19.29 12.16
C ILE A 88 -2.92 20.00 12.33
#